data_02822cf7569eefa79425d83c2692358a
#
_entry.id   02822cf7569eefa79425d83c2692358a
#
_cell.length_a   1.000
_cell.length_b   1.000
_cell.length_c   1.000
_cell.angle_alpha   90.00
_cell.angle_beta   90.00
_cell.angle_gamma   90.00
#
_symmetry.space_group_name_H-M   'P 1'
#
loop_
_entity.id
_entity.type
_entity.pdbx_description
1 polymer ?
#
loop_
_entity_poly.entity_id
_entity_poly.type
_entity_poly.pdbx_seq_one_letter_code
_entity_poly.pdbx_strand_id
1 'polypeptide(L)'
;GTYELQEIKTLDGLVLNNKKYEVKFVKVDDITKVYTENRKISNDTTIFELSKTDITGEAELEGAKLTVLDGDKVVDTWISSDKTHKIEGLVAGKEYTLREEITPNAYVKATDIKFKVENTKDVQKVTMIDKIVELTKTDIGGEEVKGAKIQVLDGEKIVDEWTSGKEAHKINGLEESKTYILHEEVAPDGYVKATDVEFTVTTDKETQHEKLVNKIVKVSKTDLTNGEELEGAELEITDVEGNVIENWTSTKEPHIVNGLEEGKTYTLTEKTAPYGYEMTESITFTVTTDKETQIIEMKDMPILKNIKIIKVDAESKEVIKDKFTFAIYEDQEGTKLIKEVKSDKEEGTVIFEELRFGTYFIKEIKAPKGYELSDRVVKVEINGKGVFIDDELTEESDNTVTFNFENKKIEVPQTGDNSHIKLALGILLLATLGLAYFGIKIYKSHKDNNNK
;
A
#
# COMPACT_ATOMS: atom_id res chain seq x y z
N GLY A 1 86.76 -31.21 23.58
CA GLY A 1 85.44 -31.10 24.22
C GLY A 1 84.29 -31.08 23.25
N THR A 2 83.12 -31.31 23.75
CA THR A 2 81.84 -31.25 22.95
C THR A 2 81.10 -30.02 23.36
N TYR A 3 80.67 -29.24 22.44
CA TYR A 3 79.95 -27.98 22.60
C TYR A 3 78.69 -28.02 21.78
N GLU A 4 77.65 -27.26 22.19
CA GLU A 4 76.45 -27.01 21.42
C GLU A 4 76.47 -25.61 20.81
N LEU A 5 76.20 -25.49 19.52
CA LEU A 5 75.97 -24.24 18.79
C LEU A 5 74.54 -24.09 18.54
N GLN A 6 73.90 -22.99 18.88
CA GLN A 6 72.54 -22.67 18.63
C GLN A 6 72.44 -21.20 18.19
N GLU A 7 71.64 -20.94 17.21
CA GLU A 7 71.27 -19.56 16.80
C GLU A 7 70.35 -18.98 17.89
N ILE A 8 70.72 -17.84 18.46
CA ILE A 8 69.93 -17.13 19.48
C ILE A 8 69.20 -15.90 18.92
N LYS A 9 69.58 -15.44 17.72
CA LYS A 9 68.97 -14.32 16.99
C LYS A 9 69.27 -14.51 15.50
N THR A 10 68.27 -14.25 14.67
CA THR A 10 68.35 -14.25 13.20
C THR A 10 68.22 -12.83 12.64
N LEU A 11 68.44 -12.66 11.34
CA LEU A 11 68.15 -11.44 10.60
C LEU A 11 66.63 -11.27 10.41
N ASP A 12 66.20 -10.04 10.28
CA ASP A 12 64.79 -9.72 9.97
C ASP A 12 64.33 -10.45 8.71
N GLY A 13 63.13 -11.03 8.75
CA GLY A 13 62.55 -11.79 7.66
C GLY A 13 62.97 -13.26 7.58
N LEU A 14 63.93 -13.69 8.39
CA LEU A 14 64.32 -15.09 8.46
C LEU A 14 63.72 -15.81 9.66
N VAL A 15 63.53 -17.11 9.51
CA VAL A 15 63.11 -18.02 10.57
C VAL A 15 64.28 -18.32 11.48
N LEU A 16 64.19 -18.07 12.77
CA LEU A 16 65.23 -18.43 13.76
C LEU A 16 65.38 -19.95 13.77
N ASN A 17 66.61 -20.42 13.46
CA ASN A 17 66.95 -21.84 13.45
C ASN A 17 67.18 -22.34 14.87
N ASN A 18 66.19 -22.94 15.50
CA ASN A 18 66.24 -23.47 16.86
C ASN A 18 67.00 -24.79 16.96
N LYS A 19 67.59 -25.27 15.89
CA LYS A 19 68.36 -26.52 15.88
C LYS A 19 69.69 -26.34 16.63
N LYS A 20 69.96 -27.26 17.53
CA LYS A 20 71.26 -27.36 18.19
C LYS A 20 72.26 -28.21 17.39
N TYR A 21 73.40 -27.70 17.17
CA TYR A 21 74.45 -28.35 16.41
C TYR A 21 75.58 -28.73 17.36
N GLU A 22 75.95 -30.02 17.47
CA GLU A 22 77.08 -30.49 18.22
C GLU A 22 78.36 -30.20 17.46
N VAL A 23 79.35 -29.56 18.19
CA VAL A 23 80.69 -29.26 17.68
C VAL A 23 81.67 -29.94 18.60
N LYS A 24 82.49 -30.83 18.03
CA LYS A 24 83.50 -31.57 18.79
C LYS A 24 84.90 -31.09 18.43
N PHE A 25 85.59 -30.54 19.45
CA PHE A 25 86.97 -30.23 19.29
C PHE A 25 87.78 -31.39 19.86
N VAL A 26 88.55 -32.08 18.97
CA VAL A 26 89.39 -33.21 19.29
C VAL A 26 90.83 -32.71 19.20
N LYS A 27 91.63 -32.97 20.19
CA LYS A 27 93.07 -32.67 20.16
C LYS A 27 93.73 -33.53 19.08
N VAL A 28 94.30 -32.88 18.05
CA VAL A 28 95.00 -33.55 16.94
C VAL A 28 96.47 -33.74 17.24
N ASP A 29 97.13 -32.74 17.84
CA ASP A 29 98.54 -32.75 18.24
C ASP A 29 98.79 -31.72 19.38
N ASP A 30 100.02 -31.65 19.94
CA ASP A 30 100.37 -30.73 21.03
C ASP A 30 100.82 -29.34 20.57
N ILE A 31 100.90 -29.12 19.22
CA ILE A 31 101.41 -27.87 18.66
C ILE A 31 100.32 -27.01 18.03
N THR A 32 99.14 -27.58 17.66
CA THR A 32 98.02 -26.85 17.04
C THR A 32 97.34 -25.96 18.05
N LYS A 33 97.49 -24.63 17.90
CA LYS A 33 96.90 -23.62 18.79
C LYS A 33 95.53 -23.12 18.39
N VAL A 34 95.11 -23.33 17.13
CA VAL A 34 93.88 -22.85 16.64
C VAL A 34 93.14 -23.96 15.83
N TYR A 35 91.92 -24.21 16.19
CA TYR A 35 91.00 -25.10 15.45
C TYR A 35 89.96 -24.27 14.73
N THR A 36 89.86 -24.46 13.48
CA THR A 36 88.79 -23.79 12.67
C THR A 36 87.91 -24.86 12.07
N GLU A 37 86.62 -24.83 12.45
CA GLU A 37 85.56 -25.62 11.79
C GLU A 37 84.62 -24.69 11.07
N ASN A 38 84.47 -24.88 9.77
CA ASN A 38 83.56 -24.13 8.98
C ASN A 38 82.26 -24.91 8.87
N ARG A 39 81.19 -24.36 9.40
CA ARG A 39 79.83 -24.92 9.29
C ARG A 39 78.89 -23.90 8.68
N LYS A 40 78.21 -24.30 7.66
CA LYS A 40 77.20 -23.51 7.00
C LYS A 40 75.85 -23.82 7.63
N ILE A 41 75.20 -22.83 8.19
CA ILE A 41 73.81 -22.89 8.70
C ILE A 41 72.96 -21.98 7.84
N SER A 42 71.82 -22.50 7.32
CA SER A 42 70.88 -21.76 6.51
C SER A 42 69.63 -21.49 7.33
N ASN A 43 69.06 -20.36 7.11
CA ASN A 43 67.74 -20.00 7.62
C ASN A 43 66.73 -19.98 6.46
N ASP A 44 65.54 -20.40 6.76
CA ASP A 44 64.40 -20.26 5.84
C ASP A 44 63.81 -18.84 6.00
N THR A 45 63.11 -18.33 5.00
CA THR A 45 62.31 -17.08 5.11
C THR A 45 60.93 -17.38 5.68
N THR A 46 60.33 -16.41 6.37
CA THR A 46 58.92 -16.46 6.70
C THR A 46 58.10 -16.29 5.46
N ILE A 47 56.99 -17.01 5.30
CA ILE A 47 56.16 -17.02 4.11
C ILE A 47 54.70 -16.83 4.52
N PHE A 48 53.99 -15.88 3.89
CA PHE A 48 52.55 -15.67 3.98
C PHE A 48 51.89 -15.86 2.63
N GLU A 49 50.72 -16.47 2.63
CA GLU A 49 49.72 -16.40 1.57
C GLU A 49 48.53 -15.56 2.05
N LEU A 50 48.27 -14.46 1.35
CA LEU A 50 47.20 -13.53 1.63
C LEU A 50 46.11 -13.76 0.61
N SER A 51 44.92 -14.12 1.08
CA SER A 51 43.76 -14.44 0.29
C SER A 51 42.71 -13.32 0.41
N LYS A 52 42.09 -12.97 -0.66
CA LYS A 52 40.96 -12.07 -0.73
C LYS A 52 39.77 -12.81 -1.35
N THR A 53 38.73 -13.07 -0.55
CA THR A 53 37.56 -13.85 -1.02
C THR A 53 36.27 -13.10 -0.70
N ASP A 54 35.17 -13.55 -1.30
CA ASP A 54 33.84 -13.27 -0.80
C ASP A 54 33.44 -14.25 0.31
N ILE A 55 32.18 -14.12 0.79
CA ILE A 55 31.64 -14.96 1.86
C ILE A 55 31.56 -16.46 1.50
N THR A 56 31.59 -16.82 0.23
CA THR A 56 31.56 -18.24 -0.19
C THR A 56 32.91 -18.91 0.03
N GLY A 57 34.00 -18.13 -0.06
CA GLY A 57 35.37 -18.63 0.05
C GLY A 57 35.80 -19.59 -1.07
N GLU A 58 34.99 -19.71 -2.13
CA GLU A 58 35.25 -20.68 -3.20
C GLU A 58 36.35 -20.23 -4.17
N ALA A 59 36.47 -18.92 -4.36
CA ALA A 59 37.44 -18.32 -5.29
C ALA A 59 38.03 -17.02 -4.71
N GLU A 60 39.20 -16.63 -5.21
CA GLU A 60 39.78 -15.33 -4.96
C GLU A 60 38.92 -14.24 -5.60
N LEU A 61 38.73 -13.12 -4.85
CA LEU A 61 38.00 -11.94 -5.29
C LEU A 61 38.95 -10.96 -5.94
N GLU A 62 38.77 -10.72 -7.23
CA GLU A 62 39.65 -9.85 -8.04
C GLU A 62 39.31 -8.36 -7.86
N GLY A 63 40.33 -7.49 -8.02
CA GLY A 63 40.17 -6.04 -8.15
C GLY A 63 40.24 -5.25 -6.85
N ALA A 64 40.39 -5.90 -5.68
CA ALA A 64 40.66 -5.22 -4.43
C ALA A 64 42.08 -4.68 -4.40
N LYS A 65 42.29 -3.43 -3.96
CA LYS A 65 43.63 -2.93 -3.62
C LYS A 65 43.90 -3.16 -2.17
N LEU A 66 44.92 -4.00 -1.91
CA LEU A 66 45.34 -4.44 -0.57
C LEU A 66 46.72 -3.91 -0.22
N THR A 67 46.95 -3.64 1.08
CA THR A 67 48.21 -3.14 1.59
C THR A 67 48.53 -3.82 2.91
N VAL A 68 49.80 -4.27 3.06
CA VAL A 68 50.37 -4.74 4.34
C VAL A 68 51.12 -3.60 4.96
N LEU A 69 50.79 -3.30 6.24
CA LEU A 69 51.33 -2.19 6.99
C LEU A 69 52.14 -2.72 8.21
N ASP A 70 53.24 -2.06 8.48
CA ASP A 70 54.02 -2.12 9.73
C ASP A 70 53.82 -0.81 10.50
N GLY A 71 52.84 -0.75 11.41
CA GLY A 71 52.32 0.50 11.90
C GLY A 71 51.75 1.33 10.74
N ASP A 72 52.30 2.51 10.50
CA ASP A 72 51.92 3.38 9.37
C ASP A 72 52.76 3.18 8.10
N LYS A 73 53.78 2.31 8.17
CA LYS A 73 54.67 2.09 7.04
C LYS A 73 54.15 1.00 6.11
N VAL A 74 53.99 1.33 4.83
CA VAL A 74 53.67 0.36 3.79
C VAL A 74 54.82 -0.62 3.60
N VAL A 75 54.55 -1.91 3.73
CA VAL A 75 55.44 -3.02 3.50
C VAL A 75 55.26 -3.60 2.11
N ASP A 76 53.99 -3.79 1.71
CA ASP A 76 53.63 -4.31 0.40
C ASP A 76 52.26 -3.79 -0.01
N THR A 77 51.99 -3.68 -1.32
CA THR A 77 50.68 -3.30 -1.89
C THR A 77 50.48 -3.97 -3.26
N TRP A 78 49.24 -4.47 -3.48
CA TRP A 78 48.91 -5.14 -4.73
C TRP A 78 47.41 -5.00 -5.06
N ILE A 79 47.04 -5.40 -6.28
CA ILE A 79 45.64 -5.63 -6.68
C ILE A 79 45.36 -7.11 -6.62
N SER A 80 44.28 -7.53 -5.95
CA SER A 80 43.90 -8.94 -5.88
C SER A 80 43.55 -9.51 -7.27
N SER A 81 43.86 -10.77 -7.46
CA SER A 81 43.63 -11.53 -8.73
C SER A 81 42.96 -12.88 -8.40
N ASP A 82 42.87 -13.74 -9.38
CA ASP A 82 42.40 -15.13 -9.26
C ASP A 82 43.30 -16.06 -8.42
N LYS A 83 44.35 -15.51 -7.78
CA LYS A 83 45.32 -16.25 -6.96
C LYS A 83 45.63 -15.51 -5.67
N THR A 84 46.02 -16.31 -4.64
CA THR A 84 46.55 -15.76 -3.40
C THR A 84 47.82 -14.93 -3.66
N HIS A 85 48.00 -13.84 -2.90
CA HIS A 85 49.22 -13.05 -2.94
C HIS A 85 50.25 -13.61 -1.96
N LYS A 86 51.50 -13.84 -2.42
CA LYS A 86 52.60 -14.35 -1.59
C LYS A 86 53.50 -13.20 -1.16
N ILE A 87 53.75 -13.08 0.16
CA ILE A 87 54.76 -12.19 0.73
C ILE A 87 55.79 -13.00 1.50
N GLU A 88 57.05 -12.65 1.37
CA GLU A 88 58.15 -13.31 2.03
C GLU A 88 58.95 -12.30 2.84
N GLY A 89 59.57 -12.76 3.94
CA GLY A 89 60.52 -11.94 4.70
C GLY A 89 59.89 -10.99 5.71
N LEU A 90 58.65 -11.25 6.19
CA LEU A 90 58.09 -10.54 7.34
C LEU A 90 58.79 -10.95 8.62
N VAL A 91 59.00 -9.99 9.55
CA VAL A 91 59.81 -10.23 10.80
C VAL A 91 59.02 -11.07 11.78
N ALA A 92 59.58 -12.23 12.16
CA ALA A 92 58.97 -13.12 13.14
C ALA A 92 58.76 -12.44 14.51
N GLY A 93 57.58 -12.68 15.12
CA GLY A 93 57.15 -12.09 16.39
C GLY A 93 56.51 -10.71 16.25
N LYS A 94 56.55 -10.09 15.05
CA LYS A 94 55.97 -8.77 14.81
C LYS A 94 54.53 -8.89 14.34
N GLU A 95 53.69 -7.88 14.68
CA GLU A 95 52.32 -7.73 14.22
C GLU A 95 52.28 -6.78 13.01
N TYR A 96 51.53 -7.15 11.99
CA TYR A 96 51.24 -6.38 10.78
C TYR A 96 49.75 -6.19 10.60
N THR A 97 49.34 -5.22 9.77
CA THR A 97 47.94 -4.95 9.44
C THR A 97 47.74 -5.18 7.95
N LEU A 98 46.80 -6.02 7.59
CA LEU A 98 46.28 -6.14 6.23
C LEU A 98 45.10 -5.18 6.10
N ARG A 99 45.20 -4.23 5.17
CA ARG A 99 44.19 -3.19 4.91
C ARG A 99 43.69 -3.27 3.47
N GLU A 100 42.38 -3.09 3.30
CA GLU A 100 41.79 -2.86 2.02
C GLU A 100 41.69 -1.37 1.74
N GLU A 101 42.35 -0.89 0.68
CA GLU A 101 42.32 0.51 0.25
C GLU A 101 41.17 0.77 -0.75
N ILE A 102 40.94 -0.17 -1.65
CA ILE A 102 39.87 -0.12 -2.67
C ILE A 102 39.15 -1.46 -2.69
N THR A 103 37.84 -1.42 -2.55
CA THR A 103 36.96 -2.57 -2.58
C THR A 103 36.41 -2.78 -3.99
N PRO A 104 36.24 -4.00 -4.46
CA PRO A 104 35.54 -4.28 -5.71
C PRO A 104 34.07 -3.83 -5.67
N ASN A 105 33.52 -3.49 -6.84
CA ASN A 105 32.13 -3.09 -6.95
C ASN A 105 31.19 -4.16 -6.37
N ALA A 106 30.09 -3.72 -5.74
CA ALA A 106 29.06 -4.54 -5.10
C ALA A 106 29.50 -5.23 -3.80
N TYR A 107 30.69 -4.94 -3.28
CA TYR A 107 31.18 -5.47 -2.02
C TYR A 107 31.37 -4.36 -0.99
N VAL A 108 31.33 -4.75 0.28
CA VAL A 108 31.60 -3.89 1.45
C VAL A 108 33.08 -3.89 1.75
N LYS A 109 33.66 -2.71 1.97
CA LYS A 109 35.05 -2.57 2.40
C LYS A 109 35.24 -3.21 3.78
N ALA A 110 36.10 -4.22 3.83
CA ALA A 110 36.42 -4.95 5.06
C ALA A 110 37.19 -4.10 6.05
N THR A 111 37.00 -4.37 7.34
CA THR A 111 37.84 -3.83 8.41
C THR A 111 39.24 -4.39 8.35
N ASP A 112 40.22 -3.60 8.84
CA ASP A 112 41.62 -4.01 8.91
C ASP A 112 41.80 -5.33 9.69
N ILE A 113 42.65 -6.22 9.19
CA ILE A 113 43.03 -7.47 9.86
C ILE A 113 44.42 -7.36 10.42
N LYS A 114 44.58 -7.50 11.75
CA LYS A 114 45.88 -7.61 12.41
C LYS A 114 46.32 -9.07 12.46
N PHE A 115 47.56 -9.33 12.06
CA PHE A 115 48.13 -10.68 12.10
C PHE A 115 49.58 -10.64 12.62
N LYS A 116 49.94 -11.67 13.38
CA LYS A 116 51.27 -11.81 13.95
C LYS A 116 52.06 -12.85 13.19
N VAL A 117 53.34 -12.55 12.90
CA VAL A 117 54.23 -13.48 12.19
C VAL A 117 54.79 -14.51 13.17
N GLU A 118 54.49 -15.78 12.92
CA GLU A 118 55.08 -16.88 13.69
C GLU A 118 56.45 -17.24 13.16
N ASN A 119 57.34 -17.74 14.06
CA ASN A 119 58.69 -18.19 13.72
C ASN A 119 58.63 -19.60 13.13
N THR A 120 58.18 -19.72 11.88
CA THR A 120 58.04 -20.99 11.15
C THR A 120 58.36 -20.79 9.69
N LYS A 121 58.89 -21.86 9.08
CA LYS A 121 59.07 -21.97 7.60
C LYS A 121 57.80 -22.40 6.86
N ASP A 122 56.82 -22.86 7.61
CA ASP A 122 55.52 -23.25 7.05
C ASP A 122 54.78 -22.01 6.54
N VAL A 123 54.01 -22.17 5.46
CA VAL A 123 53.21 -21.10 4.88
C VAL A 123 52.13 -20.71 5.86
N GLN A 124 52.14 -19.44 6.29
CA GLN A 124 51.12 -18.84 7.14
C GLN A 124 50.05 -18.21 6.25
N LYS A 125 48.79 -18.20 6.67
CA LYS A 125 47.68 -17.73 5.86
C LYS A 125 46.89 -16.65 6.57
N VAL A 126 46.47 -15.64 5.81
CA VAL A 126 45.50 -14.62 6.23
C VAL A 126 44.49 -14.45 5.10
N THR A 127 43.22 -14.55 5.44
CA THR A 127 42.11 -14.35 4.49
C THR A 127 41.33 -13.12 4.88
N MET A 128 41.16 -12.18 3.94
CA MET A 128 40.23 -11.06 4.05
C MET A 128 39.00 -11.38 3.25
N ILE A 129 37.83 -11.30 3.90
CA ILE A 129 36.55 -11.70 3.33
C ILE A 129 35.70 -10.45 3.18
N ASP A 130 35.20 -10.20 1.97
CA ASP A 130 34.22 -9.16 1.72
C ASP A 130 32.82 -9.74 1.71
N LYS A 131 31.88 -8.96 2.21
CA LYS A 131 30.46 -9.29 2.20
C LYS A 131 29.69 -8.39 1.22
N ILE A 132 28.45 -8.74 1.03
CA ILE A 132 27.50 -7.97 0.21
C ILE A 132 26.41 -7.42 1.13
N VAL A 133 25.95 -6.22 0.85
CA VAL A 133 24.69 -5.69 1.38
C VAL A 133 23.72 -5.53 0.22
N GLU A 134 22.59 -6.19 0.33
CA GLU A 134 21.52 -6.17 -0.69
C GLU A 134 20.31 -5.42 -0.16
N LEU A 135 19.74 -4.54 -0.99
CA LEU A 135 18.49 -3.85 -0.69
C LEU A 135 17.37 -4.36 -1.59
N THR A 136 16.27 -4.74 -0.96
CA THR A 136 15.01 -5.08 -1.62
C THR A 136 14.01 -3.96 -1.44
N LYS A 137 13.42 -3.46 -2.53
CA LYS A 137 12.34 -2.48 -2.52
C LYS A 137 11.01 -3.18 -2.76
N THR A 138 10.13 -3.18 -1.75
CA THR A 138 8.83 -3.90 -1.85
C THR A 138 7.67 -3.02 -1.43
N ASP A 139 6.47 -3.45 -1.79
CA ASP A 139 5.24 -2.99 -1.15
C ASP A 139 4.97 -3.75 0.16
N ILE A 140 3.84 -3.45 0.79
CA ILE A 140 3.40 -4.11 2.03
C ILE A 140 3.07 -5.59 1.85
N GLY A 141 2.73 -6.02 0.63
CA GLY A 141 2.46 -7.42 0.27
C GLY A 141 3.74 -8.22 0.05
N GLY A 142 4.89 -7.55 -0.04
CA GLY A 142 6.18 -8.16 -0.33
C GLY A 142 6.51 -8.25 -1.82
N GLU A 143 5.67 -7.68 -2.68
CA GLU A 143 5.93 -7.61 -4.12
C GLU A 143 6.97 -6.53 -4.42
N GLU A 144 7.90 -6.83 -5.34
CA GLU A 144 8.95 -5.92 -5.77
C GLU A 144 8.37 -4.65 -6.42
N VAL A 145 8.73 -3.48 -5.88
CA VAL A 145 8.30 -2.17 -6.38
C VAL A 145 9.37 -1.58 -7.27
N LYS A 146 8.99 -1.27 -8.52
CA LYS A 146 9.88 -0.70 -9.54
C LYS A 146 9.69 0.80 -9.67
N GLY A 147 10.77 1.50 -10.06
CA GLY A 147 10.73 2.92 -10.42
C GLY A 147 10.98 3.86 -9.23
N ALA A 148 11.19 3.35 -8.02
CA ALA A 148 11.64 4.16 -6.92
C ALA A 148 13.08 4.62 -7.14
N LYS A 149 13.36 5.92 -6.98
CA LYS A 149 14.72 6.44 -6.95
C LYS A 149 15.22 6.40 -5.51
N ILE A 150 16.27 5.60 -5.26
CA ILE A 150 16.79 5.31 -3.93
C ILE A 150 18.23 5.79 -3.84
N GLN A 151 18.61 6.36 -2.70
CA GLN A 151 19.95 6.81 -2.37
C GLN A 151 20.41 6.16 -1.07
N VAL A 152 21.69 5.87 -0.98
CA VAL A 152 22.37 5.54 0.27
C VAL A 152 23.25 6.72 0.66
N LEU A 153 23.05 7.22 1.88
CA LEU A 153 23.70 8.43 2.37
C LEU A 153 24.68 8.12 3.51
N ASP A 154 25.85 8.79 3.47
CA ASP A 154 26.81 8.92 4.56
C ASP A 154 26.79 10.38 5.02
N GLY A 155 25.97 10.70 6.02
CA GLY A 155 25.58 12.06 6.32
C GLY A 155 24.87 12.71 5.14
N GLU A 156 25.44 13.78 4.59
CA GLU A 156 24.89 14.46 3.39
C GLU A 156 25.44 13.90 2.06
N LYS A 157 26.42 12.99 2.13
CA LYS A 157 27.07 12.46 0.92
C LYS A 157 26.34 11.25 0.39
N ILE A 158 25.96 11.28 -0.88
CA ILE A 158 25.44 10.12 -1.61
C ILE A 158 26.61 9.17 -1.88
N VAL A 159 26.53 7.92 -1.41
CA VAL A 159 27.50 6.86 -1.65
C VAL A 159 27.06 5.90 -2.74
N ASP A 160 25.73 5.69 -2.88
CA ASP A 160 25.16 4.92 -3.97
C ASP A 160 23.78 5.48 -4.34
N GLU A 161 23.40 5.38 -5.63
CA GLU A 161 22.09 5.82 -6.14
C GLU A 161 21.65 4.93 -7.29
N TRP A 162 20.38 4.48 -7.28
CA TRP A 162 19.82 3.68 -8.38
C TRP A 162 18.29 3.82 -8.45
N THR A 163 17.72 3.24 -9.50
CA THR A 163 16.26 3.07 -9.63
C THR A 163 15.90 1.62 -9.37
N SER A 164 14.92 1.38 -8.50
CA SER A 164 14.49 0.03 -8.11
C SER A 164 13.95 -0.77 -9.31
N GLY A 165 14.28 -2.04 -9.34
CA GLY A 165 13.89 -3.01 -10.38
C GLY A 165 13.15 -4.21 -9.79
N LYS A 166 13.31 -5.37 -10.43
CA LYS A 166 12.78 -6.66 -9.99
C LYS A 166 13.73 -7.42 -9.05
N GLU A 167 14.99 -7.04 -9.03
CA GLU A 167 16.03 -7.75 -8.30
C GLU A 167 16.56 -6.86 -7.19
N ALA A 168 17.01 -7.47 -6.10
CA ALA A 168 17.69 -6.77 -5.03
C ALA A 168 18.93 -6.05 -5.58
N HIS A 169 19.14 -4.81 -5.14
CA HIS A 169 20.31 -4.03 -5.51
C HIS A 169 21.46 -4.30 -4.55
N LYS A 170 22.64 -4.59 -5.09
CA LYS A 170 23.88 -4.70 -4.31
C LYS A 170 24.46 -3.31 -4.14
N ILE A 171 24.48 -2.85 -2.89
CA ILE A 171 24.89 -1.48 -2.56
C ILE A 171 26.41 -1.33 -2.67
N ASN A 172 26.83 -0.24 -3.33
CA ASN A 172 28.25 0.10 -3.47
C ASN A 172 28.71 1.09 -2.40
N GLY A 173 30.02 1.17 -2.19
CA GLY A 173 30.68 2.21 -1.38
C GLY A 173 30.47 2.11 0.14
N LEU A 174 30.02 0.96 0.62
CA LEU A 174 29.83 0.72 2.05
C LEU A 174 31.12 0.27 2.73
N GLU A 175 31.22 0.56 4.04
CA GLU A 175 32.31 0.12 4.93
C GLU A 175 31.73 -0.62 6.14
N GLU A 176 32.37 -1.71 6.58
CA GLU A 176 31.97 -2.42 7.81
C GLU A 176 31.97 -1.50 9.03
N SER A 177 31.05 -1.73 9.97
CA SER A 177 30.84 -0.99 11.22
C SER A 177 30.36 0.46 11.05
N LYS A 178 30.06 0.89 9.84
CA LYS A 178 29.58 2.24 9.56
C LYS A 178 28.07 2.26 9.39
N THR A 179 27.43 3.35 9.81
CA THR A 179 26.00 3.57 9.70
C THR A 179 25.70 4.46 8.52
N TYR A 180 24.66 4.10 7.78
CA TYR A 180 24.16 4.79 6.57
C TYR A 180 22.66 4.99 6.65
N ILE A 181 22.15 5.86 5.80
CA ILE A 181 20.72 6.13 5.65
C ILE A 181 20.26 5.67 4.26
N LEU A 182 19.20 4.86 4.22
CA LEU A 182 18.44 4.58 3.01
C LEU A 182 17.42 5.68 2.85
N HIS A 183 17.50 6.44 1.78
CA HIS A 183 16.62 7.54 1.43
C HIS A 183 15.88 7.23 0.13
N GLU A 184 14.57 7.38 0.13
CA GLU A 184 13.77 7.34 -1.09
C GLU A 184 13.63 8.75 -1.64
N GLU A 185 14.36 9.09 -2.68
CA GLU A 185 14.30 10.41 -3.31
C GLU A 185 12.95 10.60 -4.03
N VAL A 186 12.51 9.58 -4.77
CA VAL A 186 11.24 9.57 -5.51
C VAL A 186 10.54 8.23 -5.31
N ALA A 187 9.30 8.27 -4.82
CA ALA A 187 8.43 7.10 -4.78
C ALA A 187 7.81 6.84 -6.17
N PRO A 188 7.52 5.58 -6.52
CA PRO A 188 6.79 5.27 -7.75
C PRO A 188 5.32 5.70 -7.66
N ASP A 189 4.68 5.88 -8.83
CA ASP A 189 3.25 6.19 -8.90
C ASP A 189 2.40 5.16 -8.12
N GLY A 190 1.44 5.64 -7.37
CA GLY A 190 0.56 4.83 -6.54
C GLY A 190 1.12 4.50 -5.16
N TYR A 191 2.33 4.94 -4.83
CA TYR A 191 2.96 4.68 -3.55
C TYR A 191 3.29 5.96 -2.79
N VAL A 192 3.29 5.85 -1.47
CA VAL A 192 3.73 6.90 -0.55
C VAL A 192 5.24 6.86 -0.44
N LYS A 193 5.89 8.04 -0.48
CA LYS A 193 7.32 8.17 -0.22
C LYS A 193 7.64 7.70 1.20
N ALA A 194 8.50 6.70 1.31
CA ALA A 194 8.88 6.11 2.59
C ALA A 194 9.76 7.07 3.42
N THR A 195 9.66 6.98 4.74
CA THR A 195 10.61 7.62 5.65
C THR A 195 11.99 6.98 5.53
N ASP A 196 13.02 7.78 5.81
CA ASP A 196 14.41 7.33 5.85
C ASP A 196 14.61 6.15 6.84
N VAL A 197 15.43 5.18 6.43
CA VAL A 197 15.78 4.01 7.24
C VAL A 197 17.27 4.03 7.51
N GLU A 198 17.63 4.10 8.79
CA GLU A 198 19.03 3.99 9.24
C GLU A 198 19.43 2.52 9.38
N PHE A 199 20.59 2.15 8.85
CA PHE A 199 21.15 0.81 9.00
C PHE A 199 22.67 0.85 9.25
N THR A 200 23.17 -0.12 9.99
CA THR A 200 24.61 -0.26 10.26
C THR A 200 25.13 -1.51 9.56
N VAL A 201 26.22 -1.36 8.80
CA VAL A 201 26.87 -2.50 8.16
C VAL A 201 27.55 -3.35 9.22
N THR A 202 27.11 -4.59 9.36
CA THR A 202 27.63 -5.54 10.34
C THR A 202 29.03 -6.05 9.98
N THR A 203 29.76 -6.62 10.94
CA THR A 203 31.10 -7.22 10.75
C THR A 203 31.04 -8.74 10.54
N ASP A 204 29.86 -9.37 10.66
CA ASP A 204 29.71 -10.78 10.29
C ASP A 204 30.03 -11.01 8.80
N LYS A 205 30.35 -12.24 8.46
CA LYS A 205 30.69 -12.62 7.09
C LYS A 205 29.52 -13.31 6.39
N GLU A 206 28.34 -12.68 6.51
CA GLU A 206 27.11 -13.09 5.83
C GLU A 206 26.60 -11.96 4.92
N THR A 207 25.79 -12.30 3.91
CA THR A 207 25.09 -11.27 3.11
C THR A 207 24.09 -10.54 4.02
N GLN A 208 24.22 -9.23 4.11
CA GLN A 208 23.28 -8.41 4.86
C GLN A 208 22.14 -7.98 3.93
N HIS A 209 20.91 -8.17 4.38
CA HIS A 209 19.71 -7.81 3.62
C HIS A 209 19.01 -6.64 4.29
N GLU A 210 18.85 -5.55 3.54
CA GLU A 210 18.07 -4.39 3.93
C GLU A 210 16.78 -4.33 3.12
N LYS A 211 15.75 -3.72 3.70
CA LYS A 211 14.45 -3.64 3.07
C LYS A 211 13.86 -2.24 3.22
N LEU A 212 13.42 -1.66 2.11
CA LEU A 212 12.65 -0.43 2.08
C LEU A 212 11.24 -0.73 1.56
N VAL A 213 10.22 -0.43 2.38
CA VAL A 213 8.83 -0.80 2.09
C VAL A 213 7.99 0.44 1.83
N ASN A 214 7.30 0.49 0.68
CA ASN A 214 6.29 1.51 0.42
C ASN A 214 4.90 1.02 0.81
N LYS A 215 4.06 1.97 1.21
CA LYS A 215 2.63 1.77 1.43
C LYS A 215 1.80 2.54 0.41
N ILE A 216 0.51 2.28 0.40
CA ILE A 216 -0.47 3.04 -0.38
C ILE A 216 -1.45 3.76 0.55
N VAL A 217 -1.91 4.92 0.13
CA VAL A 217 -3.03 5.64 0.75
C VAL A 217 -4.17 5.68 -0.25
N LYS A 218 -5.37 5.32 0.20
CA LYS A 218 -6.59 5.37 -0.60
C LYS A 218 -7.56 6.38 0.00
N VAL A 219 -8.27 7.08 -0.86
CA VAL A 219 -9.44 7.88 -0.49
C VAL A 219 -10.68 7.19 -0.99
N SER A 220 -11.62 6.92 -0.08
CA SER A 220 -12.93 6.37 -0.33
C SER A 220 -13.97 7.47 -0.15
N LYS A 221 -14.74 7.78 -1.20
CA LYS A 221 -15.81 8.77 -1.19
C LYS A 221 -17.15 8.06 -1.19
N THR A 222 -17.85 8.04 -0.05
CA THR A 222 -19.00 7.15 0.13
C THR A 222 -20.27 7.87 0.57
N ASP A 223 -21.40 7.24 0.27
CA ASP A 223 -22.71 7.59 0.79
C ASP A 223 -22.79 7.25 2.29
N LEU A 224 -23.13 8.22 3.11
CA LEU A 224 -23.22 8.06 4.57
C LEU A 224 -24.27 7.02 5.00
N THR A 225 -25.31 6.78 4.16
CA THR A 225 -26.45 5.94 4.54
C THR A 225 -26.28 4.47 4.17
N ASN A 226 -25.55 4.15 3.08
CA ASN A 226 -25.39 2.78 2.59
C ASN A 226 -23.94 2.35 2.40
N GLY A 227 -22.97 3.29 2.47
CA GLY A 227 -21.54 3.00 2.33
C GLY A 227 -21.08 2.74 0.91
N GLU A 228 -21.92 2.96 -0.11
CA GLU A 228 -21.52 2.81 -1.50
C GLU A 228 -20.60 3.94 -1.97
N GLU A 229 -19.63 3.62 -2.82
CA GLU A 229 -18.74 4.62 -3.42
C GLU A 229 -19.53 5.59 -4.32
N LEU A 230 -19.22 6.88 -4.18
CA LEU A 230 -19.86 7.97 -4.92
C LEU A 230 -18.99 8.47 -6.05
N GLU A 231 -19.57 8.48 -7.26
CA GLU A 231 -18.97 9.02 -8.48
C GLU A 231 -19.32 10.51 -8.64
N GLY A 232 -18.34 11.32 -9.11
CA GLY A 232 -18.57 12.69 -9.54
C GLY A 232 -18.27 13.79 -8.52
N ALA A 233 -17.72 13.46 -7.33
CA ALA A 233 -17.15 14.45 -6.44
C ALA A 233 -15.81 14.97 -6.98
N GLU A 234 -15.58 16.28 -6.97
CA GLU A 234 -14.27 16.86 -7.20
C GLU A 234 -13.51 16.98 -5.88
N LEU A 235 -12.41 16.28 -5.76
CA LEU A 235 -11.61 16.16 -4.55
C LEU A 235 -10.21 16.73 -4.77
N GLU A 236 -9.64 17.33 -3.72
CA GLU A 236 -8.31 17.92 -3.72
C GLU A 236 -7.59 17.61 -2.42
N ILE A 237 -6.33 17.20 -2.50
CA ILE A 237 -5.43 17.09 -1.35
C ILE A 237 -4.41 18.21 -1.39
N THR A 238 -4.23 18.90 -0.25
CA THR A 238 -3.21 19.92 -0.05
C THR A 238 -2.31 19.56 1.13
N ASP A 239 -1.06 20.05 1.10
CA ASP A 239 -0.16 20.03 2.25
C ASP A 239 -0.52 21.11 3.28
N VAL A 240 0.25 21.18 4.37
CA VAL A 240 0.05 22.16 5.45
C VAL A 240 0.32 23.62 5.03
N GLU A 241 1.01 23.84 3.92
CA GLU A 241 1.32 25.16 3.32
C GLU A 241 0.26 25.57 2.31
N GLY A 242 -0.66 24.68 1.96
CA GLY A 242 -1.74 24.89 0.99
C GLY A 242 -1.34 24.57 -0.45
N ASN A 243 -0.19 23.92 -0.68
CA ASN A 243 0.17 23.46 -2.01
C ASN A 243 -0.67 22.25 -2.40
N VAL A 244 -1.19 22.25 -3.62
CA VAL A 244 -1.97 21.13 -4.16
C VAL A 244 -1.04 19.97 -4.47
N ILE A 245 -1.29 18.81 -3.84
CA ILE A 245 -0.58 17.58 -4.09
C ILE A 245 -1.26 16.81 -5.23
N GLU A 246 -2.57 16.60 -5.15
CA GLU A 246 -3.35 15.91 -6.17
C GLU A 246 -4.80 16.42 -6.17
N ASN A 247 -5.45 16.38 -7.35
CA ASN A 247 -6.87 16.58 -7.49
C ASN A 247 -7.43 15.56 -8.49
N TRP A 248 -8.67 15.10 -8.25
CA TRP A 248 -9.34 14.11 -9.11
C TRP A 248 -10.85 14.19 -8.96
N THR A 249 -11.55 13.50 -9.87
CA THR A 249 -12.99 13.24 -9.75
C THR A 249 -13.19 11.83 -9.20
N SER A 250 -14.02 11.68 -8.17
CA SER A 250 -14.32 10.38 -7.57
C SER A 250 -15.02 9.44 -8.54
N THR A 251 -14.80 8.15 -8.37
CA THR A 251 -15.37 7.06 -9.15
C THR A 251 -16.09 6.07 -8.24
N LYS A 252 -16.55 4.95 -8.78
CA LYS A 252 -17.16 3.84 -8.01
C LYS A 252 -16.11 2.95 -7.29
N GLU A 253 -14.86 3.36 -7.29
CA GLU A 253 -13.76 2.67 -6.63
C GLU A 253 -12.92 3.68 -5.83
N PRO A 254 -12.31 3.27 -4.69
CA PRO A 254 -11.41 4.12 -3.94
C PRO A 254 -10.23 4.58 -4.78
N HIS A 255 -9.89 5.86 -4.71
CA HIS A 255 -8.76 6.46 -5.41
C HIS A 255 -7.44 6.21 -4.66
N ILE A 256 -6.39 5.79 -5.38
CA ILE A 256 -5.02 5.69 -4.84
C ILE A 256 -4.34 7.04 -5.01
N VAL A 257 -3.89 7.63 -3.92
CA VAL A 257 -3.32 8.97 -3.90
C VAL A 257 -1.83 8.94 -4.17
N ASN A 258 -1.36 9.84 -5.05
CA ASN A 258 0.05 10.03 -5.38
C ASN A 258 0.66 11.22 -4.62
N GLY A 259 2.00 11.25 -4.54
CA GLY A 259 2.76 12.40 -4.03
C GLY A 259 2.70 12.60 -2.52
N LEU A 260 2.20 11.64 -1.76
CA LEU A 260 2.21 11.69 -0.29
C LEU A 260 3.54 11.18 0.28
N GLU A 261 3.86 11.66 1.49
CA GLU A 261 5.03 11.23 2.26
C GLU A 261 4.62 10.71 3.64
N GLU A 262 5.25 9.65 4.12
CA GLU A 262 5.03 9.13 5.47
C GLU A 262 5.35 10.19 6.53
N GLY A 263 4.53 10.25 7.58
CA GLY A 263 4.67 11.19 8.70
C GLY A 263 4.20 12.61 8.41
N LYS A 264 3.84 12.94 7.16
CA LYS A 264 3.33 14.26 6.79
C LYS A 264 1.81 14.36 6.97
N THR A 265 1.35 15.58 7.19
CA THR A 265 -0.07 15.90 7.37
C THR A 265 -0.62 16.62 6.15
N TYR A 266 -1.81 16.23 5.73
CA TYR A 266 -2.50 16.73 4.55
C TYR A 266 -3.96 17.03 4.86
N THR A 267 -4.59 17.84 4.00
CA THR A 267 -6.02 18.14 4.06
C THR A 267 -6.70 17.66 2.79
N LEU A 268 -7.71 16.80 2.93
CA LEU A 268 -8.62 16.39 1.86
C LEU A 268 -9.82 17.31 1.86
N THR A 269 -10.09 17.97 0.74
CA THR A 269 -11.19 18.93 0.56
C THR A 269 -12.06 18.50 -0.60
N GLU A 270 -13.36 18.53 -0.39
CA GLU A 270 -14.35 18.41 -1.46
C GLU A 270 -14.60 19.78 -2.08
N LYS A 271 -14.35 19.92 -3.37
CA LYS A 271 -14.61 21.17 -4.13
C LYS A 271 -16.02 21.20 -4.69
N THR A 272 -16.52 20.04 -5.10
CA THR A 272 -17.87 19.86 -5.66
C THR A 272 -18.39 18.51 -5.19
N ALA A 273 -19.58 18.51 -4.57
CA ALA A 273 -20.23 17.28 -4.14
C ALA A 273 -20.81 16.51 -5.35
N PRO A 274 -20.99 15.19 -5.24
CA PRO A 274 -21.71 14.40 -6.23
C PRO A 274 -23.15 14.90 -6.39
N TYR A 275 -23.71 14.70 -7.57
CA TYR A 275 -25.09 15.13 -7.82
C TYR A 275 -26.09 14.47 -6.86
N GLY A 276 -26.85 15.31 -6.14
CA GLY A 276 -27.83 14.86 -5.16
C GLY A 276 -27.30 14.64 -3.75
N TYR A 277 -26.10 15.14 -3.45
CA TYR A 277 -25.49 15.08 -2.13
C TYR A 277 -25.13 16.46 -1.61
N GLU A 278 -25.06 16.59 -0.30
CA GLU A 278 -24.53 17.77 0.38
C GLU A 278 -23.01 17.70 0.41
N MET A 279 -22.37 18.86 0.23
CA MET A 279 -20.92 18.96 0.35
C MET A 279 -20.49 18.77 1.81
N THR A 280 -19.47 17.94 2.03
CA THR A 280 -18.95 17.65 3.37
C THR A 280 -17.77 18.54 3.76
N GLU A 281 -17.45 18.60 5.04
CA GLU A 281 -16.31 19.37 5.56
C GLU A 281 -14.99 18.68 5.20
N SER A 282 -13.91 19.50 5.09
CA SER A 282 -12.56 19.00 4.84
C SER A 282 -12.05 18.11 5.96
N ILE A 283 -11.26 17.10 5.61
CA ILE A 283 -10.64 16.14 6.54
C ILE A 283 -9.14 16.35 6.58
N THR A 284 -8.60 16.63 7.76
CA THR A 284 -7.13 16.65 7.96
C THR A 284 -6.68 15.28 8.45
N PHE A 285 -5.65 14.71 7.79
CA PHE A 285 -5.10 13.41 8.12
C PHE A 285 -3.57 13.41 8.06
N THR A 286 -2.93 12.55 8.84
CA THR A 286 -1.49 12.31 8.79
C THR A 286 -1.24 10.95 8.17
N VAL A 287 -0.32 10.86 7.21
CA VAL A 287 0.11 9.59 6.64
C VAL A 287 0.90 8.85 7.71
N THR A 288 0.39 7.69 8.13
CA THR A 288 1.01 6.89 9.18
C THR A 288 2.35 6.29 8.71
N THR A 289 3.23 5.95 9.65
CA THR A 289 4.53 5.30 9.36
C THR A 289 4.47 3.78 9.48
N ASP A 290 3.32 3.21 9.88
CA ASP A 290 3.09 1.77 9.78
C ASP A 290 3.15 1.31 8.31
N LYS A 291 3.39 0.02 8.11
CA LYS A 291 3.46 -0.56 6.77
C LYS A 291 2.13 -1.24 6.37
N GLU A 292 1.02 -0.52 6.57
CA GLU A 292 -0.33 -0.95 6.20
C GLU A 292 -0.96 0.02 5.19
N THR A 293 -1.93 -0.46 4.41
CA THR A 293 -2.73 0.42 3.54
C THR A 293 -3.58 1.34 4.41
N GLN A 294 -3.43 2.64 4.23
CA GLN A 294 -4.23 3.63 4.92
C GLN A 294 -5.42 4.04 4.05
N ILE A 295 -6.62 4.03 4.61
CA ILE A 295 -7.85 4.45 3.93
C ILE A 295 -8.39 5.70 4.63
N ILE A 296 -8.62 6.77 3.85
CA ILE A 296 -9.28 7.99 4.29
C ILE A 296 -10.69 7.96 3.74
N GLU A 297 -11.69 7.89 4.61
CA GLU A 297 -13.09 7.91 4.23
C GLU A 297 -13.66 9.33 4.29
N MET A 298 -14.26 9.80 3.20
CA MET A 298 -15.05 11.03 3.14
C MET A 298 -16.49 10.67 2.76
N LYS A 299 -17.46 11.05 3.63
CA LYS A 299 -18.85 10.61 3.54
C LYS A 299 -19.78 11.78 3.27
N ASP A 300 -20.64 11.63 2.27
CA ASP A 300 -21.66 12.63 1.97
C ASP A 300 -23.06 12.19 2.38
N MET A 301 -23.84 13.16 2.85
CA MET A 301 -25.24 12.99 3.15
C MET A 301 -26.04 13.19 1.86
N PRO A 302 -26.91 12.24 1.46
CA PRO A 302 -27.82 12.47 0.34
C PRO A 302 -28.82 13.58 0.67
N ILE A 303 -29.13 14.42 -0.32
CA ILE A 303 -30.21 15.40 -0.22
C ILE A 303 -31.52 14.65 -0.34
N LEU A 304 -32.33 14.66 0.71
CA LEU A 304 -33.57 13.92 0.80
C LEU A 304 -34.78 14.87 0.80
N LYS A 305 -35.85 14.46 0.10
CA LYS A 305 -37.10 15.21 0.01
C LYS A 305 -38.29 14.33 0.39
N ASN A 306 -39.31 14.96 0.97
CA ASN A 306 -40.58 14.32 1.33
C ASN A 306 -41.68 14.80 0.39
N ILE A 307 -42.56 13.91 0.02
CA ILE A 307 -43.72 14.22 -0.80
C ILE A 307 -44.99 13.91 -0.01
N LYS A 308 -45.72 14.95 0.38
CA LYS A 308 -46.99 14.86 1.11
C LYS A 308 -48.16 15.05 0.13
N ILE A 309 -49.07 14.11 0.14
CA ILE A 309 -50.30 14.14 -0.67
C ILE A 309 -51.48 14.37 0.27
N ILE A 310 -52.25 15.41 0.00
CA ILE A 310 -53.51 15.66 0.68
C ILE A 310 -54.64 15.18 -0.22
N LYS A 311 -55.46 14.27 0.27
CA LYS A 311 -56.59 13.73 -0.49
C LYS A 311 -57.78 14.64 -0.39
N VAL A 312 -58.31 15.14 -1.52
CA VAL A 312 -59.42 16.07 -1.56
C VAL A 312 -60.53 15.62 -2.46
N ASP A 313 -61.76 15.99 -2.15
CA ASP A 313 -62.95 15.83 -2.98
C ASP A 313 -62.83 16.75 -4.20
N ALA A 314 -63.08 16.23 -5.39
CA ALA A 314 -62.90 16.97 -6.66
C ALA A 314 -63.83 18.19 -6.80
N GLU A 315 -65.02 18.14 -6.19
CA GLU A 315 -66.02 19.21 -6.25
C GLU A 315 -65.92 20.20 -5.08
N SER A 316 -65.99 19.69 -3.82
CA SER A 316 -65.99 20.52 -2.64
C SER A 316 -64.61 21.02 -2.23
N LYS A 317 -63.52 20.40 -2.72
CA LYS A 317 -62.12 20.62 -2.32
C LYS A 317 -61.83 20.35 -0.85
N GLU A 318 -62.80 19.74 -0.13
CA GLU A 318 -62.61 19.34 1.26
C GLU A 318 -61.71 18.11 1.38
N VAL A 319 -60.93 18.03 2.47
CA VAL A 319 -60.04 16.90 2.73
C VAL A 319 -60.82 15.62 3.03
N ILE A 320 -60.51 14.54 2.33
CA ILE A 320 -61.13 13.24 2.50
C ILE A 320 -60.39 12.47 3.63
N LYS A 321 -61.03 12.40 4.80
CA LYS A 321 -60.50 11.69 5.96
C LYS A 321 -60.97 10.25 6.03
N ASP A 322 -60.38 9.39 5.19
CA ASP A 322 -60.72 7.97 5.08
C ASP A 322 -59.48 7.14 4.73
N LYS A 323 -59.64 5.84 4.60
CA LYS A 323 -58.58 4.89 4.18
C LYS A 323 -58.42 4.87 2.68
N PHE A 324 -57.25 5.27 2.21
CA PHE A 324 -56.78 5.11 0.82
C PHE A 324 -55.30 4.69 0.82
N THR A 325 -54.75 4.32 -0.33
CA THR A 325 -53.37 3.90 -0.45
C THR A 325 -52.77 4.45 -1.73
N PHE A 326 -51.58 5.01 -1.63
CA PHE A 326 -50.74 5.37 -2.78
C PHE A 326 -49.52 4.47 -2.84
N ALA A 327 -49.07 4.26 -4.07
CA ALA A 327 -47.77 3.61 -4.35
C ALA A 327 -46.89 4.53 -5.17
N ILE A 328 -45.57 4.48 -4.92
CA ILE A 328 -44.53 5.19 -5.67
C ILE A 328 -43.69 4.19 -6.43
N TYR A 329 -43.36 4.52 -7.69
CA TYR A 329 -42.65 3.66 -8.63
C TYR A 329 -41.48 4.41 -9.29
N GLU A 330 -40.47 3.66 -9.77
CA GLU A 330 -39.37 4.20 -10.58
C GLU A 330 -39.79 4.40 -12.06
N ASP A 331 -40.88 3.77 -12.54
CA ASP A 331 -41.34 3.81 -13.90
C ASP A 331 -42.80 4.22 -14.00
N GLN A 332 -43.16 4.86 -15.13
CA GLN A 332 -44.52 5.35 -15.40
C GLN A 332 -45.53 4.22 -15.51
N GLU A 333 -45.15 3.08 -16.00
CA GLU A 333 -45.99 1.89 -16.16
C GLU A 333 -46.42 1.33 -14.79
N GLY A 334 -45.63 1.56 -13.73
CA GLY A 334 -45.88 1.04 -12.39
C GLY A 334 -45.45 -0.41 -12.22
N THR A 335 -44.36 -0.80 -12.90
CA THR A 335 -43.81 -2.16 -12.83
C THR A 335 -42.74 -2.26 -11.77
N LYS A 336 -42.06 -1.14 -11.46
CA LYS A 336 -40.95 -1.06 -10.47
C LYS A 336 -41.44 -0.34 -9.22
N LEU A 337 -42.10 -1.09 -8.35
CA LEU A 337 -42.59 -0.59 -7.06
C LEU A 337 -41.44 -0.26 -6.10
N ILE A 338 -41.43 0.95 -5.57
CA ILE A 338 -40.52 1.37 -4.50
C ILE A 338 -41.21 1.15 -3.15
N LYS A 339 -42.41 1.75 -2.95
CA LYS A 339 -43.10 1.73 -1.64
C LYS A 339 -44.61 1.94 -1.79
N GLU A 340 -45.39 1.33 -0.93
CA GLU A 340 -46.81 1.61 -0.71
C GLU A 340 -47.00 2.30 0.64
N VAL A 341 -47.83 3.37 0.65
CA VAL A 341 -48.15 4.09 1.89
C VAL A 341 -49.68 4.22 2.03
N LYS A 342 -50.17 3.85 3.22
CA LYS A 342 -51.56 3.96 3.59
C LYS A 342 -51.82 5.32 4.24
N SER A 343 -53.01 5.89 3.96
CA SER A 343 -53.39 7.18 4.51
C SER A 343 -53.44 7.19 6.05
N ASP A 344 -53.04 8.34 6.63
CA ASP A 344 -53.51 8.75 7.93
C ASP A 344 -54.98 9.14 7.81
N LYS A 345 -55.83 8.44 8.58
CA LYS A 345 -57.27 8.64 8.54
C LYS A 345 -57.72 9.99 9.14
N GLU A 346 -57.00 10.53 10.11
CA GLU A 346 -57.36 11.74 10.83
C GLU A 346 -56.99 12.97 10.03
N GLU A 347 -55.85 12.89 9.32
CA GLU A 347 -55.35 13.99 8.51
C GLU A 347 -55.79 13.91 7.04
N GLY A 348 -56.10 12.72 6.50
CA GLY A 348 -56.43 12.53 5.07
C GLY A 348 -55.20 12.71 4.17
N THR A 349 -54.03 12.25 4.65
CA THR A 349 -52.73 12.44 3.97
C THR A 349 -51.98 11.15 3.81
N VAL A 350 -51.03 11.18 2.86
CA VAL A 350 -49.96 10.18 2.67
C VAL A 350 -48.63 10.93 2.54
N ILE A 351 -47.57 10.42 3.10
CA ILE A 351 -46.23 10.99 2.99
C ILE A 351 -45.25 9.90 2.49
N PHE A 352 -44.58 10.21 1.39
CA PHE A 352 -43.38 9.47 0.96
C PHE A 352 -42.17 10.24 1.46
N GLU A 353 -41.44 9.65 2.39
CA GLU A 353 -40.31 10.26 3.08
C GLU A 353 -38.99 9.79 2.46
N GLU A 354 -37.93 10.62 2.61
CA GLU A 354 -36.53 10.31 2.30
C GLU A 354 -36.27 9.93 0.84
N LEU A 355 -36.98 10.59 -0.09
CA LEU A 355 -36.76 10.40 -1.52
C LEU A 355 -35.48 11.13 -1.97
N ARG A 356 -34.62 10.43 -2.66
CA ARG A 356 -33.39 10.95 -3.26
C ARG A 356 -33.67 11.73 -4.54
N PHE A 357 -32.68 12.38 -5.11
CA PHE A 357 -32.78 12.94 -6.46
C PHE A 357 -33.11 11.83 -7.44
N GLY A 358 -34.09 12.10 -8.31
CA GLY A 358 -34.59 11.14 -9.26
C GLY A 358 -35.97 11.49 -9.78
N THR A 359 -36.50 10.64 -10.69
CA THR A 359 -37.85 10.73 -11.21
C THR A 359 -38.68 9.57 -10.68
N TYR A 360 -39.83 9.90 -10.15
CA TYR A 360 -40.76 8.97 -9.52
C TYR A 360 -42.16 9.13 -10.13
N PHE A 361 -42.97 8.06 -10.00
CA PHE A 361 -44.34 8.04 -10.47
C PHE A 361 -45.27 7.56 -9.37
N ILE A 362 -46.21 8.40 -8.95
CA ILE A 362 -47.12 8.11 -7.85
C ILE A 362 -48.50 7.77 -8.41
N LYS A 363 -49.07 6.66 -7.95
CA LYS A 363 -50.42 6.18 -8.35
C LYS A 363 -51.27 5.91 -7.11
N GLU A 364 -52.57 6.23 -7.22
CA GLU A 364 -53.55 5.73 -6.27
C GLU A 364 -53.82 4.25 -6.54
N ILE A 365 -53.58 3.37 -5.57
CA ILE A 365 -53.85 1.94 -5.73
C ILE A 365 -55.09 1.47 -4.95
N LYS A 366 -55.58 2.32 -4.04
CA LYS A 366 -56.85 2.12 -3.34
C LYS A 366 -57.53 3.45 -3.03
N ALA A 367 -58.70 3.68 -3.58
CA ALA A 367 -59.49 4.89 -3.33
C ALA A 367 -60.20 4.89 -1.96
N PRO A 368 -60.56 6.07 -1.41
CA PRO A 368 -61.44 6.20 -0.25
C PRO A 368 -62.83 5.60 -0.54
N LYS A 369 -63.52 5.21 0.52
CA LYS A 369 -64.89 4.66 0.35
C LYS A 369 -65.84 5.67 -0.26
N GLY A 370 -66.54 5.28 -1.33
CA GLY A 370 -67.51 6.14 -2.06
C GLY A 370 -66.89 7.05 -3.10
N TYR A 371 -65.60 6.87 -3.40
CA TYR A 371 -64.84 7.57 -4.45
C TYR A 371 -64.35 6.61 -5.53
N GLU A 372 -64.24 7.11 -6.73
CA GLU A 372 -63.69 6.38 -7.87
C GLU A 372 -62.16 6.25 -7.69
N LEU A 373 -61.61 5.09 -8.09
CA LEU A 373 -60.15 4.93 -8.17
C LEU A 373 -59.65 5.81 -9.34
N SER A 374 -58.68 6.68 -9.03
CA SER A 374 -58.09 7.56 -10.05
C SER A 374 -57.05 6.79 -10.90
N ASP A 375 -57.08 6.99 -12.21
CA ASP A 375 -56.06 6.52 -13.15
C ASP A 375 -54.91 7.51 -13.35
N ARG A 376 -54.96 8.67 -12.67
CA ARG A 376 -53.91 9.69 -12.73
C ARG A 376 -52.59 9.15 -12.19
N VAL A 377 -51.56 9.33 -13.00
CA VAL A 377 -50.17 9.10 -12.59
C VAL A 377 -49.51 10.45 -12.38
N VAL A 378 -49.01 10.71 -11.18
CA VAL A 378 -48.30 11.95 -10.85
C VAL A 378 -46.83 11.73 -11.08
N LYS A 379 -46.19 12.49 -11.96
CA LYS A 379 -44.74 12.52 -12.13
C LYS A 379 -44.16 13.44 -11.08
N VAL A 380 -43.18 12.93 -10.30
CA VAL A 380 -42.39 13.67 -9.34
C VAL A 380 -40.97 13.64 -9.80
N GLU A 381 -40.36 14.80 -10.03
CA GLU A 381 -38.94 14.93 -10.35
C GLU A 381 -38.25 15.74 -9.25
N ILE A 382 -37.22 15.13 -8.60
CA ILE A 382 -36.41 15.75 -7.56
C ILE A 382 -35.01 15.96 -8.13
N ASN A 383 -34.56 17.21 -8.18
CA ASN A 383 -33.26 17.57 -8.73
C ASN A 383 -32.69 18.81 -8.05
N GLY A 384 -31.49 19.28 -8.47
CA GLY A 384 -30.78 20.44 -7.89
C GLY A 384 -31.54 21.79 -8.02
N LYS A 385 -32.65 21.84 -8.78
CA LYS A 385 -33.51 23.05 -8.89
C LYS A 385 -34.70 23.01 -7.95
N GLY A 386 -35.00 21.86 -7.37
CA GLY A 386 -36.11 21.63 -6.47
C GLY A 386 -36.93 20.40 -6.84
N VAL A 387 -38.17 20.37 -6.39
CA VAL A 387 -39.15 19.31 -6.66
C VAL A 387 -40.19 19.78 -7.67
N PHE A 388 -40.38 18.99 -8.72
CA PHE A 388 -41.35 19.23 -9.75
C PHE A 388 -42.48 18.20 -9.63
N ILE A 389 -43.74 18.66 -9.68
CA ILE A 389 -44.91 17.81 -9.76
C ILE A 389 -45.56 18.04 -11.14
N ASP A 390 -45.67 16.98 -11.94
CA ASP A 390 -46.19 17.04 -13.34
C ASP A 390 -45.49 18.14 -14.17
N ASP A 391 -44.13 18.22 -14.04
CA ASP A 391 -43.22 19.17 -14.70
C ASP A 391 -43.31 20.64 -14.20
N GLU A 392 -44.10 20.94 -13.16
CA GLU A 392 -44.22 22.24 -12.54
C GLU A 392 -43.42 22.30 -11.24
N LEU A 393 -42.52 23.33 -11.09
CA LEU A 393 -41.77 23.57 -9.87
C LEU A 393 -42.72 23.90 -8.71
N THR A 394 -42.57 23.20 -7.62
CA THR A 394 -43.46 23.30 -6.46
C THR A 394 -42.72 23.95 -5.28
N GLU A 395 -43.44 24.77 -4.50
CA GLU A 395 -42.90 25.35 -3.26
C GLU A 395 -42.64 24.25 -2.21
N GLU A 396 -41.55 24.38 -1.51
CA GLU A 396 -41.07 23.44 -0.52
C GLU A 396 -41.03 24.09 0.87
N SER A 397 -41.40 23.36 1.92
CA SER A 397 -41.25 23.74 3.31
C SER A 397 -40.68 22.56 4.11
N ASP A 398 -39.57 22.78 4.83
CA ASP A 398 -38.91 21.76 5.65
C ASP A 398 -38.63 20.45 4.87
N ASN A 399 -38.02 20.57 3.69
CA ASN A 399 -37.75 19.43 2.78
C ASN A 399 -38.99 18.66 2.33
N THR A 400 -40.20 19.23 2.50
CA THR A 400 -41.48 18.60 2.16
C THR A 400 -42.21 19.41 1.13
N VAL A 401 -42.57 18.77 0.02
CA VAL A 401 -43.50 19.30 -0.99
C VAL A 401 -44.87 18.72 -0.73
N THR A 402 -45.89 19.58 -0.73
CA THR A 402 -47.28 19.17 -0.52
C THR A 402 -48.16 19.51 -1.72
N PHE A 403 -48.95 18.57 -2.17
CA PHE A 403 -49.95 18.81 -3.23
C PHE A 403 -51.25 18.09 -2.95
N ASN A 404 -52.34 18.58 -3.61
CA ASN A 404 -53.67 18.00 -3.51
C ASN A 404 -53.86 16.95 -4.60
N PHE A 405 -54.43 15.81 -4.22
CA PHE A 405 -54.86 14.79 -5.16
C PHE A 405 -56.38 14.62 -5.08
N GLU A 406 -57.07 14.92 -6.18
CA GLU A 406 -58.52 14.96 -6.26
C GLU A 406 -59.12 13.60 -6.64
N ASN A 407 -60.22 13.18 -5.94
CA ASN A 407 -61.07 12.07 -6.39
C ASN A 407 -62.51 12.51 -6.56
N LYS A 408 -63.14 11.90 -7.55
CA LYS A 408 -64.58 12.07 -7.84
C LYS A 408 -65.38 11.09 -6.99
N LYS A 409 -66.53 11.54 -6.48
CA LYS A 409 -67.48 10.63 -5.83
C LYS A 409 -68.09 9.70 -6.89
N ILE A 410 -68.35 8.46 -6.46
CA ILE A 410 -69.10 7.52 -7.27
C ILE A 410 -70.52 8.08 -7.40
N GLU A 411 -70.93 8.41 -8.61
CA GLU A 411 -72.32 8.80 -8.90
C GLU A 411 -73.22 7.59 -8.65
N VAL A 412 -74.02 7.66 -7.62
CA VAL A 412 -75.09 6.69 -7.43
C VAL A 412 -76.28 7.16 -8.31
N PRO A 413 -76.66 6.47 -9.33
CA PRO A 413 -77.84 6.88 -10.12
C PRO A 413 -79.05 7.07 -9.21
N GLN A 414 -79.62 8.27 -9.16
CA GLN A 414 -80.92 8.49 -8.52
C GLN A 414 -82.02 7.84 -9.32
N THR A 415 -82.12 6.53 -9.23
CA THR A 415 -83.23 5.80 -9.79
C THR A 415 -84.28 5.65 -8.70
N GLY A 416 -85.37 6.43 -8.84
CA GLY A 416 -86.64 6.26 -8.09
C GLY A 416 -87.35 4.94 -8.42
N ASP A 417 -86.69 4.02 -9.09
CA ASP A 417 -87.17 2.67 -9.43
C ASP A 417 -86.14 1.59 -8.93
N ASN A 418 -86.64 0.88 -7.93
CA ASN A 418 -85.86 -0.23 -7.30
C ASN A 418 -85.64 -1.45 -8.25
N SER A 419 -86.20 -1.42 -9.49
CA SER A 419 -86.07 -2.53 -10.42
C SER A 419 -84.67 -2.63 -11.06
N HIS A 420 -83.94 -1.50 -11.19
CA HIS A 420 -82.60 -1.50 -11.83
C HIS A 420 -81.47 -1.76 -10.87
N ILE A 421 -81.65 -1.61 -9.56
CA ILE A 421 -80.56 -1.89 -8.54
C ILE A 421 -80.18 -3.38 -8.56
N LYS A 422 -81.14 -4.27 -8.72
CA LYS A 422 -80.88 -5.72 -8.83
C LYS A 422 -80.16 -6.08 -10.14
N LEU A 423 -80.40 -5.33 -11.22
CA LEU A 423 -79.70 -5.55 -12.49
C LEU A 423 -78.29 -5.01 -12.45
N ALA A 424 -78.08 -3.82 -11.87
CA ALA A 424 -76.77 -3.25 -11.70
C ALA A 424 -75.89 -4.10 -10.75
N LEU A 425 -76.44 -4.59 -9.65
CA LEU A 425 -75.76 -5.55 -8.77
C LEU A 425 -75.44 -6.89 -9.44
N GLY A 426 -76.33 -7.35 -10.30
CA GLY A 426 -76.13 -8.56 -11.11
C GLY A 426 -75.04 -8.41 -12.15
N ILE A 427 -74.88 -7.25 -12.77
CA ILE A 427 -73.82 -6.95 -13.74
C ILE A 427 -72.49 -6.80 -13.01
N LEU A 428 -72.45 -6.17 -11.84
CA LEU A 428 -71.23 -6.05 -11.01
C LEU A 428 -70.72 -7.42 -10.51
N LEU A 429 -71.66 -8.31 -10.12
CA LEU A 429 -71.34 -9.68 -9.71
C LEU A 429 -70.83 -10.54 -10.86
N LEU A 430 -71.35 -10.36 -12.08
CA LEU A 430 -70.87 -11.04 -13.28
C LEU A 430 -69.49 -10.51 -13.71
N ALA A 431 -69.24 -9.21 -13.60
CA ALA A 431 -67.93 -8.62 -13.89
C ALA A 431 -66.83 -9.13 -12.90
N THR A 432 -67.17 -9.20 -11.60
CA THR A 432 -66.22 -9.73 -10.59
C THR A 432 -65.96 -11.23 -10.78
N LEU A 433 -67.00 -12.02 -11.13
CA LEU A 433 -66.85 -13.43 -11.49
C LEU A 433 -66.07 -13.64 -12.77
N GLY A 434 -66.24 -12.75 -13.75
CA GLY A 434 -65.45 -12.73 -14.99
C GLY A 434 -63.98 -12.46 -14.74
N LEU A 435 -63.65 -11.48 -13.92
CA LEU A 435 -62.28 -11.16 -13.53
C LEU A 435 -61.63 -12.28 -12.72
N ALA A 436 -62.37 -12.91 -11.79
CA ALA A 436 -61.90 -14.09 -11.04
C ALA A 436 -61.65 -15.28 -11.97
N TYR A 437 -62.56 -15.52 -12.97
CA TYR A 437 -62.39 -16.59 -13.96
C TYR A 437 -61.15 -16.37 -14.86
N PHE A 438 -60.92 -15.12 -15.30
CA PHE A 438 -59.73 -14.77 -16.09
C PHE A 438 -58.45 -14.88 -15.25
N GLY A 439 -58.49 -14.41 -13.99
CA GLY A 439 -57.36 -14.56 -13.06
C GLY A 439 -56.98 -16.02 -12.83
N ILE A 440 -57.98 -16.89 -12.62
CA ILE A 440 -57.75 -18.34 -12.46
C ILE A 440 -57.22 -18.97 -13.76
N LYS A 441 -57.69 -18.53 -14.92
CA LYS A 441 -57.24 -19.04 -16.22
C LYS A 441 -55.80 -18.62 -16.54
N ILE A 442 -55.40 -17.37 -16.20
CA ILE A 442 -54.03 -16.91 -16.32
C ILE A 442 -53.12 -17.66 -15.33
N TYR A 443 -53.57 -17.85 -14.10
CA TYR A 443 -52.82 -18.62 -13.08
C TYR A 443 -52.59 -20.09 -13.50
N LYS A 444 -53.62 -20.75 -14.08
CA LYS A 444 -53.50 -22.13 -14.65
C LYS A 444 -52.57 -22.17 -15.85
N SER A 445 -52.67 -21.18 -16.78
CA SER A 445 -51.79 -21.10 -17.95
C SER A 445 -50.31 -20.91 -17.56
N HIS A 446 -50.03 -20.15 -16.50
CA HIS A 446 -48.64 -20.00 -15.99
C HIS A 446 -48.13 -21.27 -15.29
N LYS A 447 -48.99 -22.02 -14.62
CA LYS A 447 -48.62 -23.26 -13.95
C LYS A 447 -48.32 -24.41 -14.94
N ASP A 448 -49.04 -24.44 -16.08
CA ASP A 448 -48.82 -25.45 -17.11
C ASP A 448 -47.59 -25.15 -18.01
N ASN A 449 -47.10 -23.90 -18.06
CA ASN A 449 -45.86 -23.53 -18.75
C ASN A 449 -44.57 -23.75 -17.93
N ASN A 450 -44.68 -23.92 -16.59
CA ASN A 450 -43.52 -24.21 -15.72
C ASN A 450 -43.32 -25.72 -15.47
N ASN A 451 -44.11 -26.61 -16.13
CA ASN A 451 -43.99 -28.08 -16.02
C ASN A 451 -43.72 -28.72 -17.41
N LYS A 452 -43.09 -27.98 -18.32
CA LYS A 452 -42.52 -28.57 -19.53
C LYS A 452 -41.04 -28.34 -19.62
#